data_b0e64b404d2335e232d5997c5d137114
#
_entry.id   b0e64b404d2335e232d5997c5d137114
#
_cell.length_a   1.000
_cell.length_b   1.000
_cell.length_c   1.000
_cell.angle_alpha   90.00
_cell.angle_beta   90.00
_cell.angle_gamma   90.00
#
_symmetry.space_group_name_H-M   'P 1'
#
loop_
_entity.id
_entity.type
_entity.pdbx_description
1 polymer ?
#
loop_
_entity_poly.entity_id
_entity_poly.type
_entity_poly.pdbx_seq_one_letter_code
_entity_poly.pdbx_strand_id
1 'polypeptide(L)'
;MNNRKHSLKTSLAMSFIIACLMLTGCQSMALREGDLLFHIAERGNAITEVTPGMIDHVAIVIGADSVIEAVGKGVVITPLDSLLSQPGRYVAASVRKCDRRQSVARAREYLGRAYDYLYLPDNDDIYCSELVQFAFVDRKGQRIFQPIPMSFHNDEGQITDYWKTFYARHNMEVPEGWPGTNPSEMSQRKEVRIKHKWQRR
;
A
#
# COMPACT_ATOMS: atom_id res chain seq x y z
N MET A 1 -46.73 -65.49 0.23
CA MET A 1 -45.39 -65.79 -0.36
C MET A 1 -44.93 -64.56 -1.18
N ASN A 2 -43.74 -64.09 -0.88
CA ASN A 2 -42.95 -63.10 -1.66
C ASN A 2 -43.46 -61.68 -1.88
N ASN A 3 -42.87 -60.73 -1.19
CA ASN A 3 -42.00 -59.72 -1.80
C ASN A 3 -41.66 -58.65 -0.77
N ARG A 4 -40.50 -58.78 -0.17
CA ARG A 4 -39.79 -57.68 0.49
C ARG A 4 -38.31 -57.78 0.15
N LYS A 5 -37.91 -57.08 -0.91
CA LYS A 5 -36.50 -56.69 -1.16
C LYS A 5 -36.50 -55.64 -2.28
N HIS A 6 -36.57 -54.39 -1.98
CA HIS A 6 -36.06 -53.25 -2.77
C HIS A 6 -36.36 -51.97 -2.03
N SER A 7 -35.57 -51.61 -1.07
CA SER A 7 -35.49 -50.24 -0.56
C SER A 7 -34.31 -50.09 0.39
N LEU A 8 -33.09 -50.22 -0.12
CA LEU A 8 -31.92 -49.86 0.68
C LEU A 8 -30.70 -49.44 -0.16
N LYS A 9 -30.87 -48.87 -1.32
CA LYS A 9 -29.73 -48.43 -2.16
C LYS A 9 -29.77 -46.95 -2.64
N THR A 10 -30.73 -46.16 -2.23
CA THR A 10 -30.84 -44.75 -2.65
C THR A 10 -30.47 -43.72 -1.61
N SER A 11 -30.12 -44.12 -0.39
CA SER A 11 -29.84 -43.19 0.71
C SER A 11 -28.36 -42.90 0.96
N LEU A 12 -27.42 -43.60 0.31
CA LEU A 12 -25.98 -43.35 0.49
C LEU A 12 -25.34 -42.42 -0.57
N ALA A 13 -26.01 -42.17 -1.68
CA ALA A 13 -25.47 -41.32 -2.76
C ALA A 13 -25.70 -39.81 -2.54
N MET A 14 -26.65 -39.44 -1.67
CA MET A 14 -27.00 -38.02 -1.48
C MET A 14 -26.22 -37.34 -0.35
N SER A 15 -25.55 -38.09 0.52
CA SER A 15 -24.73 -37.53 1.61
C SER A 15 -23.30 -37.14 1.19
N PHE A 16 -22.83 -37.60 0.03
CA PHE A 16 -21.46 -37.29 -0.44
C PHE A 16 -21.38 -36.00 -1.26
N ILE A 17 -22.52 -35.46 -1.75
CA ILE A 17 -22.54 -34.22 -2.58
C ILE A 17 -22.62 -32.95 -1.71
N ILE A 18 -23.08 -33.03 -0.47
CA ILE A 18 -23.21 -31.88 0.43
C ILE A 18 -21.88 -31.55 1.14
N ALA A 19 -20.95 -32.50 1.24
CA ALA A 19 -19.65 -32.26 1.90
C ALA A 19 -18.63 -31.52 1.00
N CYS A 20 -18.87 -31.38 -0.29
CA CYS A 20 -17.94 -30.74 -1.23
C CYS A 20 -18.21 -29.23 -1.48
N LEU A 21 -19.26 -28.67 -0.90
CA LEU A 21 -19.68 -27.26 -1.13
C LEU A 21 -19.33 -26.28 0.00
N MET A 22 -18.65 -26.76 1.05
CA MET A 22 -18.24 -25.90 2.19
C MET A 22 -16.76 -25.54 2.18
N LEU A 23 -16.05 -25.76 1.07
CA LEU A 23 -14.68 -25.28 0.87
C LEU A 23 -14.62 -24.05 -0.05
N THR A 24 -15.62 -23.17 -0.01
CA THR A 24 -15.39 -21.79 -0.40
C THR A 24 -14.64 -21.11 0.73
N GLY A 25 -13.42 -21.59 0.95
CA GLY A 25 -12.45 -20.90 1.77
C GLY A 25 -12.34 -19.50 1.25
N CYS A 26 -12.51 -18.55 2.14
CA CYS A 26 -12.13 -17.16 1.97
C CYS A 26 -10.73 -17.17 1.32
N GLN A 27 -10.66 -17.03 -0.01
CA GLN A 27 -9.40 -16.82 -0.69
C GLN A 27 -8.90 -15.47 -0.20
N SER A 28 -8.08 -15.47 0.85
CA SER A 28 -7.23 -14.33 1.13
C SER A 28 -6.43 -14.13 -0.15
N MET A 29 -6.72 -13.07 -0.89
CA MET A 29 -5.96 -12.81 -2.12
C MET A 29 -4.51 -12.61 -1.70
N ALA A 30 -3.68 -13.59 -1.99
CA ALA A 30 -2.27 -13.56 -1.66
C ALA A 30 -1.64 -12.28 -2.22
N LEU A 31 -0.81 -11.64 -1.40
CA LEU A 31 0.03 -10.55 -1.84
C LEU A 31 0.94 -11.08 -2.95
N ARG A 32 1.20 -10.23 -3.94
CA ARG A 32 2.09 -10.53 -5.06
C ARG A 32 3.16 -9.47 -5.14
N GLU A 33 4.32 -9.86 -5.60
CA GLU A 33 5.39 -8.92 -5.93
C GLU A 33 4.85 -7.76 -6.78
N GLY A 34 5.20 -6.51 -6.40
CA GLY A 34 4.67 -5.29 -7.00
C GLY A 34 3.25 -4.91 -6.57
N ASP A 35 2.70 -5.50 -5.52
CA ASP A 35 1.53 -4.94 -4.83
C ASP A 35 1.98 -3.81 -3.89
N LEU A 36 1.07 -2.88 -3.65
CA LEU A 36 1.25 -1.81 -2.68
C LEU A 36 0.52 -2.15 -1.39
N LEU A 37 1.12 -1.82 -0.26
CA LEU A 37 0.51 -1.85 1.06
C LEU A 37 0.39 -0.42 1.57
N PHE A 38 -0.82 0.11 1.58
CA PHE A 38 -1.13 1.42 2.14
C PHE A 38 -1.47 1.27 3.63
N HIS A 39 -0.78 2.04 4.47
CA HIS A 39 -1.05 2.10 5.90
C HIS A 39 -2.12 3.16 6.18
N ILE A 40 -3.16 2.76 6.91
CA ILE A 40 -4.19 3.65 7.43
C ILE A 40 -3.89 3.85 8.91
N ALA A 41 -3.47 5.05 9.27
CA ALA A 41 -3.18 5.39 10.64
C ALA A 41 -4.40 5.30 11.54
N GLU A 42 -4.19 5.01 12.80
CA GLU A 42 -5.17 5.30 13.84
C GLU A 42 -5.28 6.83 14.00
N ARG A 43 -6.47 7.33 14.36
CA ARG A 43 -6.66 8.76 14.59
C ARG A 43 -5.69 9.27 15.68
N GLY A 44 -5.16 10.47 15.49
CA GLY A 44 -4.21 11.09 16.42
C GLY A 44 -2.74 10.88 16.05
N ASN A 45 -2.43 10.45 14.85
CA ASN A 45 -1.07 10.47 14.32
C ASN A 45 -0.74 11.91 13.84
N ALA A 46 0.41 12.45 14.28
CA ALA A 46 0.84 13.80 13.95
C ALA A 46 0.83 14.13 12.44
N ILE A 47 1.09 13.14 11.59
CA ILE A 47 1.07 13.33 10.12
C ILE A 47 -0.36 13.43 9.58
N THR A 48 -1.27 12.58 10.05
CA THR A 48 -2.68 12.60 9.58
C THR A 48 -3.47 13.79 10.10
N GLU A 49 -3.01 14.45 11.16
CA GLU A 49 -3.61 15.69 11.66
C GLU A 49 -3.20 16.93 10.87
N VAL A 50 -2.11 16.85 10.10
CA VAL A 50 -1.52 17.98 9.39
C VAL A 50 -1.46 17.82 7.88
N THR A 51 -1.90 16.66 7.34
CA THR A 51 -1.98 16.37 5.91
C THR A 51 -3.33 15.77 5.54
N PRO A 52 -3.88 16.07 4.34
CA PRO A 52 -5.15 15.50 3.90
C PRO A 52 -5.11 13.98 3.81
N GLY A 53 -6.14 13.34 4.35
CA GLY A 53 -6.37 11.90 4.21
C GLY A 53 -5.84 11.07 5.39
N MET A 54 -6.24 9.80 5.40
CA MET A 54 -5.96 8.87 6.52
C MET A 54 -4.80 7.90 6.22
N ILE A 55 -4.23 7.94 5.01
CA ILE A 55 -3.13 7.06 4.62
C ILE A 55 -1.83 7.86 4.78
N ASP A 56 -1.00 7.44 5.71
CA ASP A 56 0.24 8.11 6.07
C ASP A 56 1.49 7.41 5.52
N HIS A 57 1.36 6.17 5.03
CA HIS A 57 2.49 5.42 4.52
C HIS A 57 2.12 4.46 3.38
N VAL A 58 3.10 4.12 2.54
CA VAL A 58 2.99 3.09 1.50
C VAL A 58 4.29 2.30 1.38
N ALA A 59 4.16 0.98 1.28
CA ALA A 59 5.25 0.04 1.03
C ALA A 59 5.00 -0.78 -0.24
N ILE A 60 6.06 -1.31 -0.86
CA ILE A 60 6.02 -2.14 -2.06
C ILE A 60 6.34 -3.58 -1.68
N VAL A 61 5.46 -4.52 -2.00
CA VAL A 61 5.71 -5.96 -1.82
C VAL A 61 6.78 -6.41 -2.82
N ILE A 62 7.86 -7.01 -2.32
CA ILE A 62 9.01 -7.45 -3.13
C ILE A 62 9.28 -8.95 -3.04
N GLY A 63 8.45 -9.68 -2.36
CA GLY A 63 8.52 -11.13 -2.15
C GLY A 63 7.35 -11.63 -1.32
N ALA A 64 7.37 -12.92 -0.99
CA ALA A 64 6.31 -13.55 -0.21
C ALA A 64 6.24 -13.01 1.23
N ASP A 65 7.38 -12.60 1.78
CA ASP A 65 7.60 -12.29 3.19
C ASP A 65 8.26 -10.93 3.43
N SER A 66 8.38 -10.09 2.39
CA SER A 66 9.14 -8.84 2.49
C SER A 66 8.57 -7.72 1.64
N VAL A 67 8.78 -6.51 2.12
CA VAL A 67 8.48 -5.25 1.43
C VAL A 67 9.72 -4.40 1.33
N ILE A 68 9.72 -3.44 0.41
CA ILE A 68 10.65 -2.31 0.39
C ILE A 68 9.86 -1.03 0.66
N GLU A 69 10.41 -0.17 1.51
CA GLU A 69 9.75 1.05 1.96
C GLU A 69 10.78 2.13 2.29
N ALA A 70 10.38 3.40 2.18
CA ALA A 70 11.14 4.52 2.68
C ALA A 70 10.56 4.96 4.04
N VAL A 71 11.38 4.88 5.07
CA VAL A 71 11.06 5.24 6.46
C VAL A 71 12.21 6.08 7.05
N GLY A 72 12.08 6.56 8.27
CA GLY A 72 13.11 7.41 8.90
C GLY A 72 14.55 6.88 8.87
N LYS A 73 14.75 5.59 8.64
CA LYS A 73 16.07 4.98 8.41
C LYS A 73 16.54 5.06 6.96
N GLY A 74 15.74 5.62 6.08
CA GLY A 74 15.91 5.60 4.63
C GLY A 74 15.14 4.48 3.95
N VAL A 75 15.54 4.13 2.72
CA VAL A 75 14.94 3.06 1.94
C VAL A 75 15.48 1.71 2.40
N VAL A 76 14.62 0.87 2.95
CA VAL A 76 14.98 -0.41 3.58
C VAL A 76 14.08 -1.56 3.12
N ILE A 77 14.56 -2.79 3.30
CA ILE A 77 13.73 -3.99 3.20
C ILE A 77 13.25 -4.35 4.59
N THR A 78 11.93 -4.49 4.74
CA THR A 78 11.28 -4.83 6.00
C THR A 78 10.57 -6.19 5.85
N PRO A 79 10.73 -7.12 6.83
CA PRO A 79 9.92 -8.33 6.87
C PRO A 79 8.42 -7.96 6.93
N LEU A 80 7.61 -8.66 6.14
CA LEU A 80 6.17 -8.37 6.03
C LEU A 80 5.47 -8.47 7.38
N ASP A 81 5.81 -9.46 8.20
CA ASP A 81 5.23 -9.61 9.54
C ASP A 81 5.60 -8.45 10.46
N SER A 82 6.82 -7.92 10.35
CA SER A 82 7.25 -6.73 11.09
C SER A 82 6.47 -5.49 10.67
N LEU A 83 6.26 -5.30 9.35
CA LEU A 83 5.43 -4.22 8.85
C LEU A 83 4.00 -4.33 9.39
N LEU A 84 3.37 -5.50 9.22
CA LEU A 84 1.99 -5.75 9.63
C LEU A 84 1.80 -5.75 11.15
N SER A 85 2.88 -5.78 11.94
CA SER A 85 2.83 -5.68 13.40
C SER A 85 2.68 -4.24 13.90
N GLN A 86 2.90 -3.24 13.06
CA GLN A 86 2.72 -1.84 13.43
C GLN A 86 1.24 -1.54 13.76
N PRO A 87 0.97 -0.59 14.67
CA PRO A 87 -0.39 -0.12 14.92
C PRO A 87 -1.03 0.43 13.64
N GLY A 88 -2.36 0.31 13.52
CA GLY A 88 -3.09 0.74 12.33
C GLY A 88 -3.53 -0.41 11.45
N ARG A 89 -3.93 -0.10 10.25
CA ARG A 89 -4.46 -1.08 9.28
C ARG A 89 -3.77 -0.94 7.93
N TYR A 90 -3.59 -2.07 7.25
CA TYR A 90 -3.05 -2.09 5.90
C TYR A 90 -4.11 -2.41 4.86
N VAL A 91 -4.03 -1.74 3.72
CA VAL A 91 -4.86 -1.98 2.55
C VAL A 91 -3.96 -2.41 1.41
N ALA A 92 -4.20 -3.60 0.89
CA ALA A 92 -3.46 -4.11 -0.26
C ALA A 92 -4.06 -3.60 -1.57
N ALA A 93 -3.19 -3.18 -2.49
CA ALA A 93 -3.59 -2.72 -3.80
C ALA A 93 -2.67 -3.28 -4.90
N SER A 94 -3.18 -3.35 -6.10
CA SER A 94 -2.38 -3.64 -7.30
C SER A 94 -2.33 -2.43 -8.21
N VAL A 95 -1.22 -2.26 -8.90
CA VAL A 95 -1.06 -1.21 -9.91
C VAL A 95 -1.36 -1.77 -11.29
N ARG A 96 -2.23 -1.09 -12.04
CA ARG A 96 -2.62 -1.47 -13.40
C ARG A 96 -1.54 -1.08 -14.41
N LYS A 97 -1.42 -1.88 -15.47
CA LYS A 97 -0.51 -1.62 -16.59
C LYS A 97 0.97 -1.51 -16.21
N CYS A 98 1.34 -1.86 -14.97
CA CYS A 98 2.74 -1.85 -14.56
C CYS A 98 3.48 -3.10 -15.07
N ASP A 99 4.75 -2.93 -15.37
CA ASP A 99 5.72 -4.02 -15.39
C ASP A 99 6.18 -4.27 -13.93
N ARG A 100 5.58 -5.24 -13.27
CA ARG A 100 5.83 -5.53 -11.85
C ARG A 100 7.28 -5.87 -11.56
N ARG A 101 7.88 -6.72 -12.42
CA ARG A 101 9.26 -7.17 -12.24
C ARG A 101 10.23 -6.00 -12.38
N GLN A 102 10.06 -5.19 -13.42
CA GLN A 102 10.89 -4.00 -13.62
C GLN A 102 10.66 -2.98 -12.51
N SER A 103 9.41 -2.75 -12.07
CA SER A 103 9.09 -1.81 -11.00
C SER A 103 9.76 -2.21 -9.67
N VAL A 104 9.72 -3.49 -9.32
CA VAL A 104 10.41 -3.97 -8.10
C VAL A 104 11.92 -3.91 -8.24
N ALA A 105 12.48 -4.23 -9.41
CA ALA A 105 13.91 -4.07 -9.65
C ALA A 105 14.35 -2.61 -9.45
N ARG A 106 13.59 -1.67 -10.01
CA ARG A 106 13.85 -0.22 -9.82
C ARG A 106 13.71 0.22 -8.37
N ALA A 107 12.71 -0.26 -7.63
CA ALA A 107 12.58 0.06 -6.22
C ALA A 107 13.85 -0.33 -5.43
N ARG A 108 14.44 -1.47 -5.76
CA ARG A 108 15.67 -1.96 -5.12
C ARG A 108 16.91 -1.09 -5.41
N GLU A 109 16.92 -0.33 -6.51
CA GLU A 109 18.01 0.60 -6.85
C GLU A 109 18.10 1.78 -5.86
N TYR A 110 17.02 2.05 -5.13
CA TYR A 110 16.96 3.10 -4.10
C TYR A 110 17.36 2.63 -2.71
N LEU A 111 17.67 1.35 -2.50
CA LEU A 111 18.08 0.83 -1.19
C LEU A 111 19.23 1.63 -0.58
N GLY A 112 19.05 2.00 0.69
CA GLY A 112 20.06 2.73 1.46
C GLY A 112 20.05 4.25 1.24
N ARG A 113 19.21 4.80 0.33
CA ARG A 113 19.01 6.25 0.25
C ARG A 113 18.37 6.78 1.52
N ALA A 114 18.73 7.98 1.93
CA ALA A 114 18.18 8.62 3.11
C ALA A 114 16.69 8.96 2.93
N TYR A 115 16.01 9.19 4.05
CA TYR A 115 14.60 9.60 4.02
C TYR A 115 14.48 11.10 3.80
N ASP A 116 13.69 11.50 2.81
CA ASP A 116 13.37 12.90 2.57
C ASP A 116 12.31 13.41 3.56
N TYR A 117 12.78 14.05 4.63
CA TYR A 117 11.91 14.69 5.61
C TYR A 117 11.35 16.03 5.13
N LEU A 118 11.96 16.64 4.11
CA LEU A 118 11.55 17.94 3.60
C LEU A 118 10.59 17.84 2.41
N TYR A 119 10.35 16.63 1.91
CA TYR A 119 9.45 16.36 0.79
C TYR A 119 9.76 17.20 -0.44
N LEU A 120 11.03 17.39 -0.75
CA LEU A 120 11.50 18.27 -1.83
C LEU A 120 11.63 17.48 -3.14
N PRO A 121 11.25 18.07 -4.27
CA PRO A 121 11.55 17.47 -5.56
C PRO A 121 13.04 17.55 -5.87
N ASP A 122 13.52 16.64 -6.72
CA ASP A 122 14.85 16.71 -7.36
C ASP A 122 16.04 16.66 -6.38
N ASN A 123 15.88 15.96 -5.23
CA ASN A 123 16.99 15.62 -4.34
C ASN A 123 17.31 14.12 -4.40
N ASP A 124 18.34 13.67 -3.66
CA ASP A 124 18.74 12.26 -3.61
C ASP A 124 18.00 11.45 -2.53
N ASP A 125 17.31 12.12 -1.61
CA ASP A 125 16.56 11.51 -0.53
C ASP A 125 15.18 11.05 -1.05
N ILE A 126 14.56 10.11 -0.35
CA ILE A 126 13.33 9.45 -0.84
C ILE A 126 12.32 9.33 0.29
N TYR A 127 11.09 9.80 0.10
CA TYR A 127 9.96 9.50 0.99
C TYR A 127 9.05 8.40 0.42
N CYS A 128 8.13 7.88 1.22
CA CYS A 128 7.44 6.61 0.95
C CYS A 128 6.68 6.57 -0.40
N SER A 129 5.88 7.57 -0.70
CA SER A 129 5.12 7.60 -1.97
C SER A 129 5.99 7.99 -3.16
N GLU A 130 7.07 8.71 -2.95
CA GLU A 130 8.04 9.04 -3.99
C GLU A 130 8.82 7.79 -4.44
N LEU A 131 9.17 6.88 -3.52
CA LEU A 131 9.72 5.58 -3.88
C LEU A 131 8.79 4.84 -4.86
N VAL A 132 7.48 4.85 -4.61
CA VAL A 132 6.50 4.26 -5.53
C VAL A 132 6.47 5.00 -6.86
N GLN A 133 6.47 6.33 -6.85
CA GLN A 133 6.48 7.16 -8.07
C GLN A 133 7.68 6.84 -8.96
N PHE A 134 8.86 6.70 -8.39
CA PHE A 134 10.08 6.46 -9.15
C PHE A 134 10.21 5.00 -9.61
N ALA A 135 9.72 4.06 -8.81
CA ALA A 135 9.84 2.65 -9.11
C ALA A 135 8.83 2.15 -10.16
N PHE A 136 7.57 2.60 -10.10
CA PHE A 136 6.53 2.01 -10.94
C PHE A 136 6.54 2.52 -12.37
N VAL A 137 6.82 1.61 -13.28
CA VAL A 137 6.86 1.87 -14.73
C VAL A 137 5.93 0.94 -15.49
N ASP A 138 5.50 1.37 -16.65
CA ASP A 138 4.79 0.54 -17.60
C ASP A 138 5.77 -0.32 -18.43
N ARG A 139 5.24 -1.12 -19.37
CA ARG A 139 6.06 -1.97 -20.24
C ARG A 139 6.99 -1.22 -21.19
N LYS A 140 6.80 0.09 -21.33
CA LYS A 140 7.68 0.98 -22.10
C LYS A 140 8.72 1.68 -21.24
N GLY A 141 8.75 1.40 -19.93
CA GLY A 141 9.64 2.05 -18.95
C GLY A 141 9.19 3.44 -18.56
N GLN A 142 7.97 3.87 -18.90
CA GLN A 142 7.45 5.18 -18.51
C GLN A 142 6.85 5.13 -17.11
N ARG A 143 7.12 6.16 -16.30
CA ARG A 143 6.56 6.28 -14.95
C ARG A 143 5.04 6.30 -14.98
N ILE A 144 4.41 5.46 -14.18
CA ILE A 144 2.95 5.36 -14.05
C ILE A 144 2.40 6.52 -13.20
N PHE A 145 3.09 6.81 -12.09
CA PHE A 145 2.69 7.87 -11.19
C PHE A 145 3.42 9.17 -11.55
N GLN A 146 2.65 10.18 -11.94
CA GLN A 146 3.17 11.52 -12.18
C GLN A 146 3.09 12.34 -10.90
N PRO A 147 4.01 13.30 -10.65
CA PRO A 147 3.91 14.18 -9.51
C PRO A 147 2.64 15.04 -9.59
N ILE A 148 2.16 15.48 -8.45
CA ILE A 148 1.06 16.43 -8.29
C ILE A 148 1.56 17.62 -7.47
N PRO A 149 0.89 18.78 -7.53
CA PRO A 149 1.13 19.84 -6.56
C PRO A 149 0.88 19.30 -5.14
N MET A 150 1.91 19.34 -4.29
CA MET A 150 1.80 18.93 -2.89
C MET A 150 0.95 19.93 -2.11
N SER A 151 0.16 19.43 -1.16
CA SER A 151 -0.57 20.30 -0.24
C SER A 151 -0.20 19.96 1.20
N PHE A 152 0.07 20.99 1.97
CA PHE A 152 0.36 20.94 3.41
C PHE A 152 -0.81 21.51 4.23
N HIS A 153 -1.98 21.65 3.59
CA HIS A 153 -3.20 22.06 4.26
C HIS A 153 -3.84 20.89 5.01
N ASN A 154 -4.41 21.17 6.16
CA ASN A 154 -5.30 20.26 6.88
C ASN A 154 -6.71 20.23 6.25
N ASP A 155 -7.63 19.48 6.85
CA ASP A 155 -9.01 19.36 6.36
C ASP A 155 -9.80 20.70 6.41
N GLU A 156 -9.35 21.67 7.23
CA GLU A 156 -9.90 23.03 7.30
C GLU A 156 -9.30 23.98 6.27
N GLY A 157 -8.40 23.51 5.41
CA GLY A 157 -7.75 24.31 4.38
C GLY A 157 -6.68 25.26 4.90
N GLN A 158 -6.05 24.94 6.04
CA GLN A 158 -5.03 25.76 6.66
C GLN A 158 -3.68 25.03 6.71
N ILE A 159 -2.59 25.73 6.43
CA ILE A 159 -1.24 25.25 6.75
C ILE A 159 -1.05 25.41 8.25
N THR A 160 -0.90 24.28 8.95
CA THR A 160 -0.79 24.25 10.40
C THR A 160 0.52 24.86 10.90
N ASP A 161 0.54 25.29 12.16
CA ASP A 161 1.75 25.81 12.80
C ASP A 161 2.86 24.74 12.91
N TYR A 162 2.50 23.47 12.87
CA TYR A 162 3.46 22.38 12.76
C TYR A 162 4.33 22.54 11.51
N TRP A 163 3.71 22.62 10.31
CA TRP A 163 4.46 22.75 9.06
C TRP A 163 5.22 24.06 8.96
N LYS A 164 4.61 25.18 9.37
CA LYS A 164 5.29 26.49 9.38
C LYS A 164 6.55 26.45 10.25
N THR A 165 6.43 25.91 11.47
CA THR A 165 7.56 25.79 12.40
C THR A 165 8.61 24.80 11.91
N PHE A 166 8.17 23.68 11.32
CA PHE A 166 9.07 22.68 10.78
C PHE A 166 9.96 23.26 9.69
N TYR A 167 9.39 23.86 8.66
CA TYR A 167 10.18 24.44 7.55
C TYR A 167 10.98 25.68 7.97
N ALA A 168 10.46 26.48 8.86
CA ALA A 168 11.21 27.64 9.39
C ALA A 168 12.51 27.21 10.11
N ARG A 169 12.55 26.08 10.80
CA ARG A 169 13.78 25.52 11.41
C ARG A 169 14.82 25.10 10.37
N HIS A 170 14.40 24.87 9.14
CA HIS A 170 15.26 24.55 8.00
C HIS A 170 15.56 25.78 7.12
N ASN A 171 15.21 26.99 7.58
CA ASN A 171 15.33 28.24 6.83
C ASN A 171 14.59 28.21 5.48
N MET A 172 13.42 27.57 5.45
CA MET A 172 12.58 27.39 4.27
C MET A 172 11.16 27.85 4.54
N GLU A 173 10.48 28.26 3.49
CA GLU A 173 9.01 28.35 3.48
C GLU A 173 8.41 26.96 3.21
N VAL A 174 7.15 26.77 3.61
CA VAL A 174 6.42 25.53 3.31
C VAL A 174 6.33 25.38 1.78
N PRO A 175 6.79 24.26 1.19
CA PRO A 175 6.82 24.08 -0.27
C PRO A 175 5.44 23.72 -0.82
N GLU A 176 4.43 24.52 -0.49
CA GLU A 176 3.06 24.37 -0.96
C GLU A 176 3.00 24.47 -2.49
N GLY A 177 2.33 23.52 -3.12
CA GLY A 177 2.19 23.47 -4.57
C GLY A 177 3.41 22.94 -5.33
N TRP A 178 4.50 22.61 -4.66
CA TRP A 178 5.65 21.98 -5.31
C TRP A 178 5.32 20.56 -5.78
N PRO A 179 5.97 20.09 -6.88
CA PRO A 179 5.68 18.76 -7.41
C PRO A 179 6.12 17.67 -6.44
N GLY A 180 5.23 16.72 -6.17
CA GLY A 180 5.50 15.60 -5.27
C GLY A 180 4.41 14.53 -5.32
N THR A 181 4.31 13.72 -4.29
CA THR A 181 3.31 12.66 -4.16
C THR A 181 2.79 12.56 -2.74
N ASN A 182 1.58 12.02 -2.60
CA ASN A 182 0.95 11.74 -1.32
C ASN A 182 0.33 10.34 -1.37
N PRO A 183 0.51 9.47 -0.35
CA PRO A 183 0.00 8.11 -0.39
C PRO A 183 -1.54 8.06 -0.37
N SER A 184 -2.23 8.99 0.29
CA SER A 184 -3.69 9.06 0.28
C SER A 184 -4.22 9.37 -1.12
N GLU A 185 -3.69 10.39 -1.81
CA GLU A 185 -4.03 10.71 -3.18
C GLU A 185 -3.68 9.55 -4.13
N MET A 186 -2.47 9.00 -4.00
CA MET A 186 -2.01 7.88 -4.82
C MET A 186 -2.96 6.68 -4.76
N SER A 187 -3.51 6.38 -3.58
CA SER A 187 -4.44 5.26 -3.39
C SER A 187 -5.75 5.41 -4.17
N GLN A 188 -6.12 6.63 -4.55
CA GLN A 188 -7.36 6.97 -5.26
C GLN A 188 -7.17 7.05 -6.77
N ARG A 189 -5.94 6.95 -7.27
CA ARG A 189 -5.66 7.03 -8.71
C ARG A 189 -6.25 5.85 -9.47
N LYS A 190 -6.69 6.08 -10.71
CA LYS A 190 -7.28 5.06 -11.61
C LYS A 190 -6.36 3.88 -11.89
N GLU A 191 -5.05 4.08 -11.76
CA GLU A 191 -4.02 3.05 -11.91
C GLU A 191 -3.99 2.10 -10.72
N VAL A 192 -4.48 2.51 -9.55
CA VAL A 192 -4.49 1.73 -8.33
C VAL A 192 -5.83 0.98 -8.20
N ARG A 193 -5.75 -0.31 -7.94
CA ARG A 193 -6.90 -1.16 -7.66
C ARG A 193 -6.77 -1.76 -6.27
N ILE A 194 -7.58 -1.30 -5.35
CA ILE A 194 -7.68 -1.88 -4.00
C ILE A 194 -8.12 -3.34 -4.12
N LYS A 195 -7.40 -4.23 -3.47
CA LYS A 195 -7.68 -5.67 -3.43
C LYS A 195 -8.50 -6.05 -2.21
N HIS A 196 -7.98 -5.74 -1.03
CA HIS A 196 -8.58 -6.06 0.26
C HIS A 196 -8.15 -5.09 1.34
N LYS A 197 -9.03 -4.90 2.32
CA LYS A 197 -8.63 -4.40 3.64
C LYS A 197 -7.92 -5.55 4.35
N TRP A 198 -6.62 -5.41 4.54
CA TRP A 198 -5.86 -6.35 5.34
C TRP A 198 -6.23 -6.12 6.81
N GLN A 199 -6.92 -7.07 7.42
CA GLN A 199 -7.17 -7.07 8.86
C GLN A 199 -6.33 -8.17 9.48
N ARG A 200 -5.62 -7.87 10.56
CA ARG A 200 -5.00 -8.89 11.41
C ARG A 200 -6.10 -9.87 11.86
N ARG A 201 -5.84 -11.16 11.71
CA ARG A 201 -6.62 -12.20 12.40
C ARG A 201 -6.14 -12.31 13.82
#